data_3789dea80e6cfea038c89ad705b28e44
#
_entry.id   3789dea80e6cfea038c89ad705b28e44
#
_cell.length_a   1.000
_cell.length_b   1.000
_cell.length_c   1.000
_cell.angle_alpha   90.00
_cell.angle_beta   90.00
_cell.angle_gamma   90.00
#
_symmetry.space_group_name_H-M   'P 1'
#
loop_
_entity.id
_entity.type
_entity.pdbx_description
1 polymer ?
#
loop_
_entity_poly.entity_id
_entity_poly.type
_entity_poly.pdbx_seq_one_letter_code
_entity_poly.pdbx_strand_id
1 'polypeptide(L)'
;MNYNAQVLRSFLTRLGYRAADVYQEFRFAAVDQPSRPVRQVDAAAFLDGPASYRTAALGVVRTDANETVQQTVEATRSLGAPFLVVIEDDEASMWTYTASGVTQLDSTSASQWQTLLADHKKFGPGPIRLLKALQVREDVPTTGLLFDPRTLYGIQASTQLALDELLTQFLSHFDGARTTAGQLSLQTHYEVLFPLVFRLLAGKILIDREDNRISSIDPDDPRQVVATVETLYSLSPQRLQWTKARVTQLASAWLALREGLYVRNVAADDLAFVYENTLITPETRKAFGTHSTPYSAADYVIRSLRLPEGNAAAQLRVYEPFAGACVFLTAALRRFKELFPQSWTVDKVHEHLVSHFVASEIDPFACEIARLALILADYPNHNGWRITRENLFESNHLADRVSQCDVLLCNPPFEDLDEPIEGLSIHKPVVLLNTVIKTPPAFVGVVMPSGFSTHKVYREHIRHICEIYADVEVMLLPEGVFRHASIGAEVLIAQSRRGDSIIGEGSSDESTIRKSIVRRTDWSRFTQTLKTSSSDVTQVNPRTSPGLVALRPLRRIWDYLAESPV
;
A
#
# COMPACT_ATOMS: atom_id res chain seq x y z
N MET A 1 10.56 -17.33 -36.46
CA MET A 1 9.33 -16.53 -36.71
C MET A 1 9.50 -15.19 -36.02
N ASN A 2 9.29 -14.08 -36.76
CA ASN A 2 9.32 -12.76 -36.10
C ASN A 2 8.06 -12.62 -35.24
N TYR A 3 8.16 -12.89 -33.94
CA TYR A 3 7.14 -12.45 -32.98
C TYR A 3 7.12 -10.92 -32.99
N ASN A 4 6.22 -10.39 -33.81
CA ASN A 4 6.06 -8.94 -33.87
C ASN A 4 5.50 -8.49 -32.51
N ALA A 5 6.23 -7.67 -31.81
CA ALA A 5 5.86 -7.04 -30.54
C ALA A 5 4.43 -6.45 -30.57
N GLN A 6 3.99 -6.00 -31.75
CA GLN A 6 2.65 -5.49 -32.00
C GLN A 6 1.57 -6.60 -31.91
N VAL A 7 1.90 -7.84 -32.29
CA VAL A 7 0.98 -8.99 -32.18
C VAL A 7 0.74 -9.35 -30.70
N LEU A 8 1.81 -9.38 -29.89
CA LEU A 8 1.74 -9.59 -28.44
C LEU A 8 0.84 -8.53 -27.78
N ARG A 9 1.09 -7.26 -28.04
CA ARG A 9 0.29 -6.15 -27.49
C ARG A 9 -1.17 -6.23 -27.91
N SER A 10 -1.44 -6.46 -29.19
CA SER A 10 -2.81 -6.59 -29.71
C SER A 10 -3.55 -7.76 -29.08
N PHE A 11 -2.88 -8.88 -28.85
CA PHE A 11 -3.48 -10.05 -28.22
C PHE A 11 -3.85 -9.76 -26.76
N LEU A 12 -2.93 -9.24 -25.94
CA LEU A 12 -3.19 -8.92 -24.55
C LEU A 12 -4.27 -7.84 -24.38
N THR A 13 -4.33 -6.88 -25.30
CA THR A 13 -5.42 -5.89 -25.31
C THR A 13 -6.79 -6.54 -25.59
N ARG A 14 -6.84 -7.55 -26.47
CA ARG A 14 -8.08 -8.31 -26.71
C ARG A 14 -8.53 -9.15 -25.51
N LEU A 15 -7.60 -9.54 -24.62
CA LEU A 15 -7.93 -10.17 -23.33
C LEU A 15 -8.56 -9.19 -22.33
N GLY A 16 -8.64 -7.90 -22.65
CA GLY A 16 -9.24 -6.87 -21.81
C GLY A 16 -8.23 -6.01 -21.04
N TYR A 17 -6.91 -6.20 -21.22
CA TYR A 17 -5.90 -5.31 -20.62
C TYR A 17 -5.85 -3.99 -21.37
N ARG A 18 -5.66 -2.88 -20.65
CA ARG A 18 -5.52 -1.57 -21.27
C ARG A 18 -4.22 -1.52 -22.08
N ALA A 19 -4.25 -0.91 -23.24
CA ALA A 19 -3.06 -0.80 -24.09
C ALA A 19 -1.89 -0.05 -23.39
N ALA A 20 -2.20 0.85 -22.46
CA ALA A 20 -1.22 1.56 -21.63
C ALA A 20 -0.57 0.67 -20.57
N ASP A 21 -1.22 -0.43 -20.18
CA ASP A 21 -0.75 -1.35 -19.15
C ASP A 21 -0.12 -2.62 -19.76
N VAL A 22 0.13 -2.63 -21.07
CA VAL A 22 0.83 -3.69 -21.78
C VAL A 22 2.18 -3.18 -22.27
N TYR A 23 3.24 -3.73 -21.71
CA TYR A 23 4.62 -3.37 -22.00
C TYR A 23 5.29 -4.45 -22.84
N GLN A 24 6.15 -4.01 -23.73
CA GLN A 24 7.05 -4.85 -24.54
C GLN A 24 8.45 -4.71 -23.97
N GLU A 25 9.25 -5.77 -24.05
CA GLU A 25 10.63 -5.79 -23.58
C GLU A 25 10.76 -5.23 -22.15
N PHE A 26 9.84 -5.70 -21.27
CA PHE A 26 9.76 -5.17 -19.93
C PHE A 26 10.90 -5.70 -19.06
N ARG A 27 11.71 -4.77 -18.55
CA ARG A 27 12.87 -5.04 -17.67
C ARG A 27 12.46 -4.90 -16.20
N PHE A 28 12.97 -5.79 -15.34
CA PHE A 28 12.72 -5.80 -13.90
C PHE A 28 13.89 -6.43 -13.14
N ALA A 29 14.02 -6.15 -11.85
CA ALA A 29 15.02 -6.82 -11.00
C ALA A 29 14.49 -8.17 -10.50
N ALA A 30 15.31 -9.19 -10.57
CA ALA A 30 15.07 -10.48 -9.93
C ALA A 30 15.47 -10.39 -8.44
N VAL A 31 14.63 -9.71 -7.64
CA VAL A 31 14.94 -9.34 -6.24
C VAL A 31 15.06 -10.54 -5.29
N ASP A 32 14.49 -11.69 -5.66
CA ASP A 32 14.56 -12.96 -4.94
C ASP A 32 15.84 -13.76 -5.25
N GLN A 33 16.68 -13.26 -6.17
CA GLN A 33 17.99 -13.86 -6.49
C GLN A 33 19.12 -13.10 -5.78
N PRO A 34 20.17 -13.79 -5.29
CA PRO A 34 21.26 -13.16 -4.54
C PRO A 34 21.97 -12.03 -5.29
N SER A 35 22.20 -12.20 -6.60
CA SER A 35 22.84 -11.20 -7.46
C SER A 35 21.90 -10.10 -7.94
N ARG A 36 20.59 -10.26 -7.72
CA ARG A 36 19.53 -9.34 -8.15
C ARG A 36 19.69 -8.85 -9.59
N PRO A 37 19.89 -9.76 -10.57
CA PRO A 37 20.14 -9.36 -11.94
C PRO A 37 18.90 -8.71 -12.54
N VAL A 38 19.13 -7.81 -13.51
CA VAL A 38 18.04 -7.28 -14.32
C VAL A 38 17.64 -8.33 -15.35
N ARG A 39 16.37 -8.69 -15.37
CA ARG A 39 15.75 -9.63 -16.31
C ARG A 39 14.82 -8.87 -17.25
N GLN A 40 14.50 -9.48 -18.38
CA GLN A 40 13.58 -8.94 -19.36
C GLN A 40 12.60 -10.01 -19.83
N VAL A 41 11.34 -9.62 -20.01
CA VAL A 41 10.31 -10.43 -20.68
C VAL A 41 9.92 -9.77 -22.00
N ASP A 42 9.56 -10.57 -23.02
CA ASP A 42 9.19 -10.05 -24.35
C ASP A 42 7.90 -9.20 -24.26
N ALA A 43 6.96 -9.60 -23.39
CA ALA A 43 5.79 -8.78 -23.08
C ALA A 43 5.30 -9.04 -21.65
N ALA A 44 4.73 -8.03 -21.04
CA ALA A 44 4.04 -8.12 -19.75
C ALA A 44 2.75 -7.30 -19.77
N ALA A 45 1.67 -7.85 -19.22
CA ALA A 45 0.43 -7.14 -18.97
C ALA A 45 0.25 -6.90 -17.48
N PHE A 46 -0.24 -5.71 -17.13
CA PHE A 46 -0.49 -5.28 -15.76
C PHE A 46 -1.98 -4.98 -15.57
N LEU A 47 -2.46 -5.16 -14.34
CA LEU A 47 -3.86 -4.91 -13.98
C LEU A 47 -4.19 -3.41 -14.00
N ASP A 48 -3.25 -2.62 -13.49
CA ASP A 48 -3.34 -1.16 -13.39
C ASP A 48 -1.91 -0.58 -13.37
N GLY A 49 -1.78 0.71 -13.69
CA GLY A 49 -0.54 1.45 -13.44
C GLY A 49 -0.41 1.86 -11.96
N PRO A 50 0.80 2.00 -11.45
CA PRO A 50 2.08 1.76 -12.14
C PRO A 50 2.42 0.27 -12.28
N ALA A 51 3.19 -0.05 -13.33
CA ALA A 51 3.71 -1.41 -13.52
C ALA A 51 4.59 -1.81 -12.32
N SER A 52 4.18 -2.87 -11.61
CA SER A 52 4.88 -3.39 -10.44
C SER A 52 4.62 -4.88 -10.29
N TYR A 53 5.39 -5.57 -9.45
CA TYR A 53 5.14 -6.99 -9.17
C TYR A 53 3.72 -7.23 -8.60
N ARG A 54 3.11 -6.23 -7.93
CA ARG A 54 1.74 -6.33 -7.42
C ARG A 54 0.70 -6.26 -8.52
N THR A 55 0.94 -5.50 -9.56
CA THR A 55 0.00 -5.29 -10.67
C THR A 55 0.27 -6.17 -11.88
N ALA A 56 1.44 -6.84 -11.97
CA ALA A 56 1.75 -7.77 -13.05
C ALA A 56 0.73 -8.91 -13.11
N ALA A 57 0.19 -9.17 -14.29
CA ALA A 57 -0.87 -10.14 -14.53
C ALA A 57 -0.40 -11.35 -15.36
N LEU A 58 0.22 -11.07 -16.47
CA LEU A 58 0.71 -12.07 -17.43
C LEU A 58 2.10 -11.68 -17.92
N GLY A 59 2.95 -12.67 -18.16
CA GLY A 59 4.23 -12.50 -18.82
C GLY A 59 4.38 -13.45 -20.00
N VAL A 60 5.10 -13.01 -21.04
CA VAL A 60 5.53 -13.85 -22.16
C VAL A 60 7.04 -13.68 -22.30
N VAL A 61 7.80 -14.76 -22.29
CA VAL A 61 9.26 -14.73 -22.34
C VAL A 61 9.79 -15.88 -23.20
N ARG A 62 10.91 -15.63 -23.89
CA ARG A 62 11.69 -16.68 -24.54
C ARG A 62 12.79 -17.17 -23.62
N THR A 63 13.04 -18.45 -23.67
CA THR A 63 14.16 -19.07 -22.95
C THR A 63 15.47 -18.59 -23.54
N ASP A 64 16.41 -18.17 -22.69
CA ASP A 64 17.77 -17.85 -23.13
C ASP A 64 18.51 -19.14 -23.47
N ALA A 65 19.45 -19.09 -24.44
CA ALA A 65 20.17 -20.27 -24.95
C ALA A 65 20.93 -21.08 -23.88
N ASN A 66 21.19 -20.48 -22.72
CA ASN A 66 21.93 -21.09 -21.61
C ASN A 66 21.05 -21.46 -20.40
N GLU A 67 19.75 -21.31 -20.51
CA GLU A 67 18.78 -21.59 -19.43
C GLU A 67 17.80 -22.69 -19.86
N THR A 68 17.35 -23.48 -18.92
CA THR A 68 16.21 -24.38 -19.14
C THR A 68 14.91 -23.59 -18.96
N VAL A 69 13.79 -24.08 -19.50
CA VAL A 69 12.46 -23.49 -19.30
C VAL A 69 12.17 -23.28 -17.81
N GLN A 70 12.45 -24.27 -16.96
CA GLN A 70 12.23 -24.15 -15.52
C GLN A 70 13.08 -23.05 -14.89
N GLN A 71 14.35 -22.92 -15.27
CA GLN A 71 15.23 -21.83 -14.79
C GLN A 71 14.72 -20.47 -15.22
N THR A 72 14.26 -20.34 -16.48
CA THR A 72 13.63 -19.09 -16.98
C THR A 72 12.38 -18.75 -16.18
N VAL A 73 11.51 -19.71 -15.85
CA VAL A 73 10.32 -19.49 -15.02
C VAL A 73 10.70 -19.02 -13.61
N GLU A 74 11.65 -19.71 -12.97
CA GLU A 74 12.13 -19.35 -11.63
C GLU A 74 12.78 -17.96 -11.62
N ALA A 75 13.60 -17.64 -12.63
CA ALA A 75 14.24 -16.34 -12.77
C ALA A 75 13.25 -15.18 -13.05
N THR A 76 12.06 -15.50 -13.57
CA THR A 76 11.02 -14.51 -13.90
C THR A 76 10.04 -14.30 -12.72
N ARG A 77 10.18 -15.02 -11.63
CA ARG A 77 9.29 -14.98 -10.46
C ARG A 77 9.08 -13.56 -9.91
N SER A 78 10.15 -12.78 -9.85
CA SER A 78 10.12 -11.40 -9.34
C SER A 78 9.32 -10.41 -10.21
N LEU A 79 8.88 -10.81 -11.42
CA LEU A 79 7.88 -10.06 -12.18
C LEU A 79 6.56 -9.97 -11.41
N GLY A 80 6.22 -11.01 -10.63
CA GLY A 80 4.99 -11.08 -9.86
C GLY A 80 3.74 -11.46 -10.66
N ALA A 81 3.90 -11.85 -11.93
CA ALA A 81 2.79 -12.32 -12.77
C ALA A 81 2.37 -13.74 -12.34
N PRO A 82 1.08 -14.01 -12.09
CA PRO A 82 0.59 -15.35 -11.75
C PRO A 82 0.82 -16.39 -12.84
N PHE A 83 0.81 -15.97 -14.10
CA PHE A 83 0.98 -16.84 -15.25
C PHE A 83 2.07 -16.32 -16.18
N LEU A 84 2.90 -17.24 -16.62
CA LEU A 84 3.99 -17.00 -17.54
C LEU A 84 3.86 -17.97 -18.73
N VAL A 85 3.90 -17.42 -19.93
CA VAL A 85 4.08 -18.21 -21.17
C VAL A 85 5.56 -18.18 -21.52
N VAL A 86 6.17 -19.35 -21.56
CA VAL A 86 7.57 -19.53 -21.98
C VAL A 86 7.60 -20.13 -23.36
N ILE A 87 8.39 -19.56 -24.24
CA ILE A 87 8.57 -20.01 -25.62
C ILE A 87 10.00 -20.50 -25.76
N GLU A 88 10.15 -21.77 -26.12
CA GLU A 88 11.42 -22.42 -26.41
C GLU A 88 11.32 -23.12 -27.75
N ASP A 89 12.18 -22.76 -28.70
CA ASP A 89 12.20 -23.29 -30.07
C ASP A 89 10.81 -23.32 -30.73
N ASP A 90 10.25 -24.50 -30.92
CA ASP A 90 8.94 -24.73 -31.55
C ASP A 90 7.81 -25.02 -30.55
N GLU A 91 8.10 -24.95 -29.23
CA GLU A 91 7.13 -25.18 -28.16
C GLU A 91 6.85 -23.91 -27.36
N ALA A 92 5.59 -23.77 -26.93
CA ALA A 92 5.17 -22.77 -25.94
C ALA A 92 4.49 -23.47 -24.76
N SER A 93 4.89 -23.15 -23.55
CA SER A 93 4.37 -23.72 -22.32
C SER A 93 3.87 -22.63 -21.36
N MET A 94 2.77 -22.92 -20.65
CA MET A 94 2.22 -22.02 -19.64
C MET A 94 2.54 -22.52 -18.25
N TRP A 95 3.02 -21.59 -17.41
CA TRP A 95 3.50 -21.88 -16.06
C TRP A 95 2.85 -21.00 -15.01
N THR A 96 2.79 -21.50 -13.78
CA THR A 96 2.35 -20.75 -12.60
C THR A 96 3.24 -21.08 -11.39
N TYR A 97 3.14 -20.24 -10.36
CA TYR A 97 3.87 -20.39 -9.11
C TYR A 97 2.93 -20.95 -8.03
N THR A 98 3.25 -22.12 -7.51
CA THR A 98 2.49 -22.82 -6.47
C THR A 98 3.27 -22.94 -5.17
N ALA A 99 2.64 -23.42 -4.11
CA ALA A 99 3.30 -23.65 -2.83
C ALA A 99 4.46 -24.68 -2.91
N SER A 100 4.40 -25.57 -3.90
CA SER A 100 5.43 -26.61 -4.14
C SER A 100 6.52 -26.18 -5.12
N GLY A 101 6.45 -24.96 -5.66
CA GLY A 101 7.39 -24.44 -6.67
C GLY A 101 6.69 -24.02 -7.96
N VAL A 102 7.41 -24.09 -9.08
CA VAL A 102 6.86 -23.78 -10.40
C VAL A 102 6.14 -24.99 -10.98
N THR A 103 5.00 -24.76 -11.64
CA THR A 103 4.16 -25.84 -12.18
C THR A 103 3.76 -25.51 -13.61
N GLN A 104 4.01 -26.42 -14.54
CA GLN A 104 3.51 -26.31 -15.89
C GLN A 104 2.02 -26.66 -15.92
N LEU A 105 1.22 -25.81 -16.56
CA LEU A 105 -0.24 -25.96 -16.64
C LEU A 105 -0.66 -26.58 -17.99
N ASP A 106 -0.01 -26.15 -19.08
CA ASP A 106 -0.37 -26.56 -20.44
C ASP A 106 0.80 -26.31 -21.39
N SER A 107 0.77 -26.91 -22.59
CA SER A 107 1.72 -26.63 -23.66
C SER A 107 1.09 -26.74 -25.04
N THR A 108 1.71 -26.08 -26.02
CA THR A 108 1.29 -26.09 -27.42
C THR A 108 2.48 -25.76 -28.32
N SER A 109 2.27 -25.79 -29.65
CA SER A 109 3.32 -25.29 -30.54
C SER A 109 3.56 -23.79 -30.37
N ALA A 110 4.79 -23.33 -30.55
CA ALA A 110 5.16 -21.92 -30.40
C ALA A 110 4.35 -21.00 -31.32
N SER A 111 3.90 -21.48 -32.48
CA SER A 111 3.03 -20.73 -33.41
C SER A 111 1.62 -20.51 -32.86
N GLN A 112 1.17 -21.32 -31.92
CA GLN A 112 -0.17 -21.29 -31.33
C GLN A 112 -0.17 -20.83 -29.86
N TRP A 113 0.90 -20.25 -29.35
CA TRP A 113 1.04 -19.83 -27.95
C TRP A 113 -0.18 -19.04 -27.41
N GLN A 114 -0.87 -18.30 -28.28
CA GLN A 114 -2.04 -17.50 -27.90
C GLN A 114 -3.21 -18.35 -27.39
N THR A 115 -3.28 -19.62 -27.82
CA THR A 115 -4.36 -20.52 -27.38
C THR A 115 -4.26 -20.85 -25.90
N LEU A 116 -3.05 -20.81 -25.30
CA LEU A 116 -2.82 -21.02 -23.86
C LEU A 116 -3.53 -19.97 -23.01
N LEU A 117 -3.68 -18.75 -23.52
CA LEU A 117 -4.30 -17.63 -22.82
C LEU A 117 -5.66 -17.22 -23.42
N ALA A 118 -6.26 -18.05 -24.31
CA ALA A 118 -7.47 -17.66 -25.05
C ALA A 118 -8.71 -17.47 -24.16
N ASP A 119 -8.76 -18.13 -22.99
CA ASP A 119 -9.89 -18.02 -22.07
C ASP A 119 -9.83 -16.72 -21.25
N HIS A 120 -10.46 -15.66 -21.77
CA HIS A 120 -10.54 -14.36 -21.09
C HIS A 120 -11.30 -14.41 -19.75
N LYS A 121 -12.14 -15.45 -19.52
CA LYS A 121 -12.80 -15.66 -18.22
C LYS A 121 -11.83 -16.17 -17.15
N LYS A 122 -10.65 -16.66 -17.56
CA LYS A 122 -9.57 -17.07 -16.64
C LYS A 122 -8.42 -16.06 -16.60
N PHE A 123 -8.02 -15.56 -17.76
CA PHE A 123 -6.79 -14.78 -17.93
C PHE A 123 -7.03 -13.29 -18.18
N GLY A 124 -8.29 -12.84 -18.20
CA GLY A 124 -8.61 -11.41 -18.24
C GLY A 124 -8.27 -10.70 -16.93
N PRO A 125 -8.25 -9.34 -16.94
CA PRO A 125 -7.83 -8.56 -15.77
C PRO A 125 -8.70 -8.78 -14.53
N GLY A 126 -10.00 -9.00 -14.66
CA GLY A 126 -10.91 -9.25 -13.55
C GLY A 126 -10.57 -10.54 -12.77
N PRO A 127 -10.54 -11.72 -13.40
CA PRO A 127 -10.15 -12.98 -12.77
C PRO A 127 -8.74 -12.93 -12.16
N ILE A 128 -7.76 -12.33 -12.84
CA ILE A 128 -6.40 -12.21 -12.32
C ILE A 128 -6.36 -11.28 -11.09
N ARG A 129 -7.16 -10.21 -11.09
CA ARG A 129 -7.29 -9.33 -9.92
C ARG A 129 -7.82 -10.09 -8.71
N LEU A 130 -8.86 -10.91 -8.88
CA LEU A 130 -9.38 -11.77 -7.83
C LEU A 130 -8.35 -12.79 -7.34
N LEU A 131 -7.59 -13.38 -8.25
CA LEU A 131 -6.54 -14.36 -7.93
C LEU A 131 -5.40 -13.75 -7.09
N LYS A 132 -5.03 -12.51 -7.37
CA LYS A 132 -3.99 -11.75 -6.63
C LYS A 132 -4.55 -11.01 -5.41
N ALA A 133 -5.87 -10.83 -5.35
CA ALA A 133 -6.49 -10.12 -4.25
C ALA A 133 -6.40 -10.93 -2.97
N LEU A 134 -6.03 -10.25 -1.90
CA LEU A 134 -6.14 -10.80 -0.56
C LEU A 134 -7.61 -10.86 -0.18
N GLN A 135 -8.12 -12.05 0.04
CA GLN A 135 -9.51 -12.25 0.41
C GLN A 135 -9.65 -12.09 1.93
N VAL A 136 -10.35 -11.04 2.34
CA VAL A 136 -10.65 -10.78 3.75
C VAL A 136 -11.79 -11.68 4.26
N ARG A 137 -12.73 -12.04 3.37
CA ARG A 137 -13.94 -12.82 3.70
C ARG A 137 -14.02 -14.11 2.90
N GLU A 138 -14.63 -15.15 3.50
CA GLU A 138 -14.73 -16.50 2.90
C GLU A 138 -15.78 -16.62 1.78
N ASP A 139 -16.64 -15.62 1.62
CA ASP A 139 -17.75 -15.59 0.66
C ASP A 139 -17.35 -15.14 -0.77
N VAL A 140 -16.08 -14.85 -1.00
CA VAL A 140 -15.59 -14.51 -2.35
C VAL A 140 -15.27 -15.78 -3.13
N PRO A 141 -15.80 -15.95 -4.35
CA PRO A 141 -15.54 -17.15 -5.17
C PRO A 141 -14.04 -17.33 -5.43
N THR A 142 -13.53 -18.53 -5.21
CA THR A 142 -12.16 -18.90 -5.61
C THR A 142 -12.14 -19.14 -7.12
N THR A 143 -11.11 -18.65 -7.78
CA THR A 143 -10.98 -18.77 -9.26
C THR A 143 -10.65 -20.19 -9.73
N GLY A 144 -10.36 -21.12 -8.82
CA GLY A 144 -9.92 -22.49 -9.14
C GLY A 144 -8.54 -22.58 -9.83
N LEU A 145 -7.82 -21.47 -9.93
CA LEU A 145 -6.49 -21.39 -10.53
C LEU A 145 -5.39 -21.68 -9.50
N LEU A 146 -4.36 -22.39 -9.92
CA LEU A 146 -3.28 -22.91 -9.06
C LEU A 146 -2.17 -21.88 -8.77
N PHE A 147 -2.48 -20.64 -8.51
CA PHE A 147 -1.47 -19.66 -8.11
C PHE A 147 -1.40 -19.54 -6.59
N ASP A 148 -0.19 -19.52 -6.04
CA ASP A 148 0.02 -19.24 -4.62
C ASP A 148 0.32 -17.75 -4.37
N PRO A 149 -0.65 -16.99 -3.80
CA PRO A 149 -0.46 -15.57 -3.52
C PRO A 149 0.73 -15.28 -2.59
N ARG A 150 1.21 -16.27 -1.80
CA ARG A 150 2.40 -16.12 -0.94
C ARG A 150 3.66 -15.79 -1.72
N THR A 151 3.69 -16.11 -3.01
CA THR A 151 4.77 -15.69 -3.92
C THR A 151 4.98 -14.18 -3.90
N LEU A 152 3.90 -13.39 -3.86
CA LEU A 152 3.98 -11.93 -3.83
C LEU A 152 4.61 -11.39 -2.55
N TYR A 153 4.44 -12.10 -1.43
CA TYR A 153 5.05 -11.70 -0.16
C TYR A 153 6.54 -12.01 -0.10
N GLY A 154 6.95 -13.13 -0.71
CA GLY A 154 8.37 -13.41 -0.89
C GLY A 154 9.06 -12.31 -1.70
N ILE A 155 8.46 -11.89 -2.81
CA ILE A 155 8.94 -10.76 -3.63
C ILE A 155 8.95 -9.46 -2.82
N GLN A 156 7.88 -9.17 -2.08
CA GLN A 156 7.81 -7.99 -1.22
C GLN A 156 8.93 -7.95 -0.19
N ALA A 157 9.12 -9.03 0.56
CA ALA A 157 10.16 -9.09 1.59
C ALA A 157 11.56 -8.88 0.99
N SER A 158 11.85 -9.53 -0.14
CA SER A 158 13.12 -9.36 -0.86
C SER A 158 13.30 -7.94 -1.41
N THR A 159 12.22 -7.32 -1.92
CA THR A 159 12.24 -5.94 -2.42
C THR A 159 12.51 -4.96 -1.29
N GLN A 160 11.84 -5.11 -0.16
CA GLN A 160 12.02 -4.24 1.01
C GLN A 160 13.43 -4.35 1.57
N LEU A 161 13.98 -5.56 1.68
CA LEU A 161 15.37 -5.77 2.10
C LEU A 161 16.35 -5.11 1.13
N ALA A 162 16.16 -5.29 -0.18
CA ALA A 162 17.01 -4.72 -1.20
C ALA A 162 17.00 -3.18 -1.21
N LEU A 163 15.82 -2.58 -1.00
CA LEU A 163 15.67 -1.13 -0.87
C LEU A 163 16.31 -0.60 0.41
N ASP A 164 16.17 -1.30 1.53
CA ASP A 164 16.78 -0.95 2.81
C ASP A 164 18.32 -0.93 2.70
N GLU A 165 18.91 -1.96 2.10
CA GLU A 165 20.34 -2.03 1.81
C GLU A 165 20.79 -0.89 0.89
N LEU A 166 20.03 -0.61 -0.19
CA LEU A 166 20.31 0.46 -1.14
C LEU A 166 20.34 1.84 -0.45
N LEU A 167 19.32 2.13 0.37
CA LEU A 167 19.27 3.41 1.09
C LEU A 167 20.30 3.50 2.21
N THR A 168 20.58 2.42 2.91
CA THR A 168 21.66 2.38 3.91
C THR A 168 23.01 2.68 3.27
N GLN A 169 23.30 2.09 2.10
CA GLN A 169 24.50 2.38 1.34
C GLN A 169 24.55 3.85 0.89
N PHE A 170 23.45 4.38 0.38
CA PHE A 170 23.35 5.79 0.00
C PHE A 170 23.63 6.71 1.21
N LEU A 171 22.97 6.46 2.35
CA LEU A 171 23.11 7.28 3.55
C LEU A 171 24.51 7.22 4.17
N SER A 172 25.23 6.12 3.98
CA SER A 172 26.61 5.99 4.47
C SER A 172 27.58 7.06 3.92
N HIS A 173 27.26 7.67 2.77
CA HIS A 173 28.02 8.79 2.19
C HIS A 173 27.88 10.09 3.00
N PHE A 174 26.89 10.16 3.90
CA PHE A 174 26.59 11.31 4.76
C PHE A 174 26.91 11.04 6.23
N ASP A 175 27.54 9.91 6.53
CA ASP A 175 27.96 9.56 7.89
C ASP A 175 28.99 10.57 8.40
N GLY A 176 28.72 11.18 9.59
CA GLY A 176 29.51 12.26 10.15
C GLY A 176 30.98 11.93 10.40
N ALA A 177 31.34 10.66 10.57
CA ALA A 177 32.71 10.21 10.77
C ALA A 177 33.60 10.38 9.52
N ARG A 178 33.02 10.56 8.35
CA ARG A 178 33.72 10.67 7.04
C ARG A 178 33.52 12.01 6.34
N THR A 179 32.75 12.92 6.91
CA THR A 179 32.45 14.21 6.28
C THR A 179 33.57 15.21 6.54
N THR A 180 33.98 15.94 5.49
CA THR A 180 34.93 17.07 5.59
C THR A 180 34.18 18.39 5.69
N ALA A 181 34.90 19.48 5.99
CA ALA A 181 34.27 20.80 6.08
C ALA A 181 33.46 21.17 4.84
N GLY A 182 32.22 21.58 5.01
CA GLY A 182 31.31 21.97 3.95
C GLY A 182 30.48 20.83 3.33
N GLN A 183 30.66 19.58 3.76
CA GLN A 183 29.82 18.45 3.39
C GLN A 183 28.58 18.36 4.29
N LEU A 184 27.56 17.61 3.81
CA LEU A 184 26.36 17.31 4.59
C LEU A 184 26.62 16.12 5.53
N SER A 185 26.00 16.15 6.71
CA SER A 185 26.04 15.08 7.70
C SER A 185 24.62 14.70 8.11
N LEU A 186 24.35 13.42 8.32
CA LEU A 186 23.07 12.93 8.82
C LEU A 186 22.68 13.56 10.15
N GLN A 187 23.66 13.73 11.07
CA GLN A 187 23.41 14.26 12.41
C GLN A 187 22.99 15.74 12.43
N THR A 188 23.49 16.52 11.47
CA THR A 188 23.31 17.98 11.47
C THR A 188 22.39 18.49 10.38
N HIS A 189 22.07 17.68 9.36
CA HIS A 189 21.33 18.13 8.18
C HIS A 189 20.17 17.19 7.75
N TYR A 190 19.65 16.38 8.66
CA TYR A 190 18.60 15.39 8.33
C TYR A 190 17.37 16.04 7.67
N GLU A 191 16.97 17.25 8.11
CA GLU A 191 15.84 17.99 7.54
C GLU A 191 16.03 18.36 6.05
N VAL A 192 17.28 18.43 5.61
CA VAL A 192 17.64 18.72 4.21
C VAL A 192 17.90 17.44 3.45
N LEU A 193 18.56 16.46 4.09
CA LEU A 193 18.95 15.21 3.44
C LEU A 193 17.76 14.32 3.11
N PHE A 194 16.80 14.19 4.00
CA PHE A 194 15.69 13.28 3.77
C PHE A 194 14.80 13.72 2.59
N PRO A 195 14.36 14.98 2.48
CA PRO A 195 13.68 15.44 1.26
C PRO A 195 14.53 15.25 -0.01
N LEU A 196 15.87 15.39 0.09
CA LEU A 196 16.78 15.17 -1.03
C LEU A 196 16.84 13.69 -1.44
N VAL A 197 16.94 12.76 -0.48
CA VAL A 197 16.88 11.31 -0.72
C VAL A 197 15.65 10.93 -1.51
N PHE A 198 14.49 11.48 -1.14
CA PHE A 198 13.24 11.18 -1.81
C PHE A 198 13.21 11.69 -3.25
N ARG A 199 13.72 12.90 -3.50
CA ARG A 199 13.80 13.44 -4.86
C ARG A 199 14.70 12.58 -5.73
N LEU A 200 15.82 12.15 -5.20
CA LEU A 200 16.74 11.26 -5.91
C LEU A 200 16.14 9.87 -6.13
N LEU A 201 15.45 9.32 -5.15
CA LEU A 201 14.76 8.04 -5.30
C LEU A 201 13.62 8.13 -6.33
N ALA A 202 12.82 9.21 -6.30
CA ALA A 202 11.81 9.48 -7.32
C ALA A 202 12.46 9.63 -8.72
N GLY A 203 13.57 10.36 -8.82
CA GLY A 203 14.34 10.48 -10.05
C GLY A 203 14.85 9.15 -10.57
N LYS A 204 15.41 8.29 -9.69
CA LYS A 204 15.81 6.94 -10.05
C LYS A 204 14.65 6.10 -10.59
N ILE A 205 13.49 6.16 -9.94
CA ILE A 205 12.29 5.44 -10.40
C ILE A 205 11.89 5.90 -11.79
N LEU A 206 11.92 7.22 -12.08
CA LEU A 206 11.62 7.75 -13.40
C LEU A 206 12.65 7.28 -14.45
N ILE A 207 13.93 7.29 -14.10
CA ILE A 207 15.02 6.81 -14.98
C ILE A 207 14.83 5.32 -15.27
N ASP A 208 14.66 4.49 -14.26
CA ASP A 208 14.50 3.04 -14.40
C ASP A 208 13.21 2.66 -15.15
N ARG A 209 12.17 3.52 -15.09
CA ARG A 209 10.93 3.37 -15.85
C ARG A 209 11.04 3.91 -17.28
N GLU A 210 12.17 4.49 -17.66
CA GLU A 210 12.42 5.08 -18.98
C GLU A 210 11.37 6.17 -19.32
N ASP A 211 11.07 7.02 -18.34
CA ASP A 211 10.05 8.05 -18.48
C ASP A 211 10.49 9.14 -19.46
N ASN A 212 9.71 9.34 -20.51
CA ASN A 212 10.03 10.31 -21.56
C ASN A 212 10.13 11.75 -21.06
N ARG A 213 9.48 12.09 -19.94
CA ARG A 213 9.50 13.43 -19.34
C ARG A 213 10.85 13.83 -18.78
N ILE A 214 11.75 12.86 -18.55
CA ILE A 214 13.11 13.07 -18.07
C ILE A 214 14.19 12.73 -19.11
N SER A 215 13.82 12.44 -20.34
CA SER A 215 14.75 12.01 -21.40
C SER A 215 15.79 13.07 -21.80
N SER A 216 15.57 14.35 -21.45
CA SER A 216 16.43 15.47 -21.79
C SER A 216 17.47 15.82 -20.72
N ILE A 217 17.46 15.16 -19.57
CA ILE A 217 18.40 15.45 -18.47
C ILE A 217 19.64 14.55 -18.56
N ASP A 218 20.73 15.03 -17.99
CA ASP A 218 21.90 14.19 -17.72
C ASP A 218 21.59 13.33 -16.48
N PRO A 219 21.42 12.00 -16.63
CA PRO A 219 21.10 11.13 -15.51
C PRO A 219 22.27 10.99 -14.51
N ASP A 220 23.47 11.46 -14.86
CA ASP A 220 24.66 11.45 -14.00
C ASP A 220 24.75 12.71 -13.11
N ASP A 221 24.03 13.78 -13.43
CA ASP A 221 24.00 14.98 -12.60
C ASP A 221 22.82 14.97 -11.62
N PRO A 222 23.05 14.67 -10.33
CA PRO A 222 21.98 14.61 -9.33
C PRO A 222 21.25 15.95 -9.14
N ARG A 223 21.85 17.08 -9.49
CA ARG A 223 21.22 18.40 -9.39
C ARG A 223 20.13 18.57 -10.45
N GLN A 224 20.42 18.11 -11.69
CA GLN A 224 19.42 18.11 -12.76
C GLN A 224 18.27 17.15 -12.43
N VAL A 225 18.58 15.98 -11.87
CA VAL A 225 17.57 15.01 -11.44
C VAL A 225 16.64 15.62 -10.38
N VAL A 226 17.21 16.22 -9.33
CA VAL A 226 16.44 16.89 -8.26
C VAL A 226 15.57 18.01 -8.82
N ALA A 227 16.13 18.93 -9.62
CA ALA A 227 15.40 20.06 -10.19
C ALA A 227 14.26 19.60 -11.11
N THR A 228 14.48 18.53 -11.86
CA THR A 228 13.46 17.96 -12.77
C THR A 228 12.33 17.31 -11.98
N VAL A 229 12.63 16.54 -10.93
CA VAL A 229 11.61 15.95 -10.03
C VAL A 229 10.80 17.05 -9.36
N GLU A 230 11.45 18.11 -8.86
CA GLU A 230 10.76 19.25 -8.25
C GLU A 230 9.80 19.94 -9.23
N THR A 231 10.27 20.16 -10.46
CA THR A 231 9.44 20.77 -11.52
C THR A 231 8.28 19.86 -11.92
N LEU A 232 8.56 18.58 -12.19
CA LEU A 232 7.60 17.60 -12.69
C LEU A 232 6.44 17.40 -11.69
N TYR A 233 6.76 17.39 -10.41
CA TYR A 233 5.79 17.14 -9.35
C TYR A 233 5.37 18.39 -8.58
N SER A 234 5.74 19.58 -9.04
CA SER A 234 5.42 20.88 -8.41
C SER A 234 5.79 20.88 -6.92
N LEU A 235 6.97 20.38 -6.59
CA LEU A 235 7.49 20.37 -5.23
C LEU A 235 8.20 21.70 -4.92
N SER A 236 8.23 22.06 -3.64
CA SER A 236 9.01 23.24 -3.21
C SER A 236 10.51 22.97 -3.47
N PRO A 237 11.21 23.92 -4.11
CA PRO A 237 12.64 23.76 -4.38
C PRO A 237 13.44 23.53 -3.10
N GLN A 238 14.42 22.65 -3.17
CA GLN A 238 15.35 22.40 -2.07
C GLN A 238 16.19 23.65 -1.81
N ARG A 239 16.17 24.14 -0.57
CA ARG A 239 17.00 25.28 -0.11
C ARG A 239 18.44 24.87 0.18
N LEU A 240 19.04 24.10 -0.71
CA LEU A 240 20.38 23.60 -0.56
C LEU A 240 21.37 24.49 -1.34
N GLN A 241 22.38 25.03 -0.65
CA GLN A 241 23.50 25.67 -1.31
C GLN A 241 24.42 24.62 -1.92
N TRP A 242 24.55 24.62 -3.23
CA TRP A 242 25.37 23.69 -4.00
C TRP A 242 26.85 24.10 -3.99
N THR A 243 27.53 23.87 -2.85
CA THR A 243 28.99 24.03 -2.78
C THR A 243 29.69 22.89 -3.55
N LYS A 244 30.94 23.10 -3.97
CA LYS A 244 31.73 22.07 -4.65
C LYS A 244 31.83 20.77 -3.84
N ALA A 245 32.05 20.88 -2.51
CA ALA A 245 32.12 19.73 -1.63
C ALA A 245 30.80 18.93 -1.57
N ARG A 246 29.67 19.61 -1.47
CA ARG A 246 28.34 18.99 -1.48
C ARG A 246 28.01 18.33 -2.82
N VAL A 247 28.35 18.98 -3.94
CA VAL A 247 28.13 18.40 -5.27
C VAL A 247 28.94 17.11 -5.43
N THR A 248 30.22 17.09 -5.03
CA THR A 248 31.05 15.89 -5.13
C THR A 248 30.52 14.76 -4.22
N GLN A 249 30.15 15.09 -2.98
CA GLN A 249 29.54 14.12 -2.05
C GLN A 249 28.25 13.52 -2.62
N LEU A 250 27.36 14.38 -3.12
CA LEU A 250 26.09 13.96 -3.67
C LEU A 250 26.26 13.14 -4.94
N ALA A 251 27.21 13.47 -5.80
CA ALA A 251 27.51 12.69 -7.00
C ALA A 251 27.93 11.25 -6.66
N SER A 252 28.75 11.06 -5.64
CA SER A 252 29.17 9.73 -5.18
C SER A 252 28.00 8.94 -4.59
N ALA A 253 27.18 9.59 -3.76
CA ALA A 253 25.98 8.97 -3.19
C ALA A 253 24.95 8.61 -4.29
N TRP A 254 24.76 9.52 -5.24
CA TRP A 254 23.85 9.31 -6.38
C TRP A 254 24.28 8.14 -7.26
N LEU A 255 25.58 8.01 -7.54
CA LEU A 255 26.11 6.89 -8.30
C LEU A 255 25.80 5.56 -7.62
N ALA A 256 26.01 5.47 -6.29
CA ALA A 256 25.67 4.28 -5.51
C ALA A 256 24.16 3.96 -5.56
N LEU A 257 23.30 4.97 -5.47
CA LEU A 257 21.86 4.80 -5.58
C LEU A 257 21.46 4.35 -6.99
N ARG A 258 22.05 4.94 -8.03
CA ARG A 258 21.70 4.69 -9.42
C ARG A 258 22.13 3.30 -9.91
N GLU A 259 23.34 2.88 -9.56
CA GLU A 259 23.93 1.59 -9.97
C GLU A 259 23.47 0.41 -9.10
N GLY A 260 22.79 0.67 -8.01
CA GLY A 260 22.32 -0.36 -7.09
C GLY A 260 21.15 -1.16 -7.62
N LEU A 261 20.04 -1.20 -6.89
CA LEU A 261 18.86 -1.96 -7.27
C LEU A 261 18.13 -1.30 -8.47
N TYR A 262 17.74 -2.09 -9.47
CA TYR A 262 16.83 -1.64 -10.52
C TYR A 262 15.38 -1.62 -9.99
N VAL A 263 14.72 -0.46 -10.00
CA VAL A 263 13.47 -0.24 -9.25
C VAL A 263 12.22 -0.07 -10.13
N ARG A 264 12.27 -0.43 -11.40
CA ARG A 264 11.14 -0.24 -12.35
C ARG A 264 9.85 -0.91 -11.87
N ASN A 265 9.93 -2.14 -11.34
CA ASN A 265 8.80 -2.94 -10.90
C ASN A 265 8.54 -2.90 -9.38
N VAL A 266 9.18 -1.98 -8.66
CA VAL A 266 8.94 -1.78 -7.22
C VAL A 266 7.57 -1.14 -7.00
N ALA A 267 6.84 -1.63 -6.00
CA ALA A 267 5.55 -1.04 -5.62
C ALA A 267 5.77 0.19 -4.72
N ALA A 268 4.83 1.13 -4.79
CA ALA A 268 4.90 2.37 -3.99
C ALA A 268 4.91 2.10 -2.47
N ASP A 269 4.24 1.03 -2.06
CA ASP A 269 4.18 0.59 -0.66
C ASP A 269 5.55 0.25 -0.08
N ASP A 270 6.42 -0.36 -0.92
CA ASP A 270 7.75 -0.77 -0.49
C ASP A 270 8.63 0.46 -0.22
N LEU A 271 8.41 1.53 -0.97
CA LEU A 271 9.10 2.80 -0.78
C LEU A 271 8.69 3.48 0.53
N ALA A 272 7.39 3.49 0.83
CA ALA A 272 6.89 4.04 2.08
C ALA A 272 7.36 3.19 3.29
N PHE A 273 7.37 1.85 3.15
CA PHE A 273 7.91 0.96 4.19
C PHE A 273 9.38 1.26 4.51
N VAL A 274 10.21 1.41 3.49
CA VAL A 274 11.64 1.68 3.67
C VAL A 274 11.86 3.06 4.29
N TYR A 275 11.08 4.06 3.88
CA TYR A 275 11.10 5.36 4.53
C TYR A 275 10.89 5.24 6.04
N GLU A 276 9.79 4.61 6.44
CA GLU A 276 9.44 4.47 7.85
C GLU A 276 10.46 3.65 8.66
N ASN A 277 11.17 2.76 8.02
CA ASN A 277 12.07 1.84 8.70
C ASN A 277 13.55 2.23 8.64
N THR A 278 13.97 2.90 7.58
CA THR A 278 15.39 3.24 7.36
C THR A 278 15.69 4.69 7.68
N LEU A 279 14.76 5.62 7.35
CA LEU A 279 15.02 7.05 7.45
C LEU A 279 14.55 7.65 8.79
N ILE A 280 13.50 7.10 9.40
CA ILE A 280 13.02 7.61 10.69
C ILE A 280 13.79 6.96 11.84
N THR A 281 14.64 7.75 12.52
CA THR A 281 15.36 7.31 13.71
C THR A 281 14.45 7.26 14.94
N PRO A 282 14.80 6.52 16.02
CA PRO A 282 14.04 6.54 17.26
C PRO A 282 13.85 7.94 17.85
N GLU A 283 14.83 8.84 17.67
CA GLU A 283 14.80 10.21 18.17
C GLU A 283 13.76 11.06 17.39
N THR A 284 13.76 10.98 16.06
CA THR A 284 12.78 11.68 15.22
C THR A 284 11.36 11.14 15.46
N ARG A 285 11.20 9.84 15.68
CA ARG A 285 9.90 9.24 16.03
C ARG A 285 9.35 9.76 17.35
N LYS A 286 10.18 9.83 18.38
CA LYS A 286 9.80 10.36 19.70
C LYS A 286 9.40 11.84 19.62
N ALA A 287 10.04 12.60 18.73
CA ALA A 287 9.74 14.02 18.54
C ALA A 287 8.39 14.24 17.81
N PHE A 288 7.99 13.34 16.93
CA PHE A 288 6.81 13.51 16.07
C PHE A 288 5.63 12.56 16.39
N GLY A 289 5.77 11.65 17.37
CA GLY A 289 4.70 10.71 17.77
C GLY A 289 4.25 9.77 16.64
N THR A 290 5.09 9.52 15.64
CA THR A 290 4.72 8.77 14.45
C THR A 290 4.73 7.26 14.71
N HIS A 291 3.57 6.63 14.68
CA HIS A 291 3.41 5.18 14.71
C HIS A 291 3.10 4.67 13.31
N SER A 292 4.03 3.88 12.76
CA SER A 292 3.88 3.27 11.44
C SER A 292 2.74 2.25 11.42
N THR A 293 1.78 2.44 10.52
CA THR A 293 0.68 1.48 10.31
C THR A 293 1.14 0.36 9.38
N PRO A 294 1.05 -0.93 9.79
CA PRO A 294 1.35 -2.03 8.88
C PRO A 294 0.43 -2.00 7.65
N TYR A 295 1.00 -2.13 6.45
CA TYR A 295 0.22 -2.15 5.20
C TYR A 295 -0.89 -3.19 5.18
N SER A 296 -0.62 -4.37 5.75
CA SER A 296 -1.63 -5.42 5.87
C SER A 296 -2.83 -5.01 6.73
N ALA A 297 -2.61 -4.19 7.76
CA ALA A 297 -3.70 -3.65 8.56
C ALA A 297 -4.53 -2.63 7.76
N ALA A 298 -3.89 -1.73 7.03
CA ALA A 298 -4.58 -0.78 6.16
C ALA A 298 -5.34 -1.47 5.01
N ASP A 299 -4.72 -2.46 4.36
CA ASP A 299 -5.37 -3.28 3.32
C ASP A 299 -6.56 -4.06 3.89
N TYR A 300 -6.42 -4.63 5.10
CA TYR A 300 -7.54 -5.31 5.77
C TYR A 300 -8.70 -4.36 6.00
N VAL A 301 -8.44 -3.17 6.54
CA VAL A 301 -9.46 -2.16 6.82
C VAL A 301 -10.22 -1.81 5.55
N ILE A 302 -9.51 -1.36 4.51
CA ILE A 302 -10.17 -0.87 3.28
C ILE A 302 -10.92 -1.97 2.54
N ARG A 303 -10.43 -3.22 2.58
CA ARG A 303 -11.10 -4.37 1.96
C ARG A 303 -12.25 -4.93 2.78
N SER A 304 -12.30 -4.67 4.09
CA SER A 304 -13.44 -5.02 4.95
C SER A 304 -14.62 -4.07 4.79
N LEU A 305 -14.39 -2.87 4.27
CA LEU A 305 -15.46 -1.92 3.96
C LEU A 305 -16.24 -2.37 2.71
N ARG A 306 -17.57 -2.38 2.82
CA ARG A 306 -18.49 -2.70 1.71
C ARG A 306 -18.69 -1.49 0.82
N LEU A 307 -17.60 -1.01 0.24
CA LEU A 307 -17.63 0.14 -0.66
C LEU A 307 -18.43 -0.20 -1.91
N PRO A 308 -19.28 0.72 -2.40
CA PRO A 308 -20.00 0.53 -3.65
C PRO A 308 -19.06 0.51 -4.85
N GLU A 309 -19.57 0.08 -6.01
CA GLU A 309 -18.85 0.03 -7.28
C GLU A 309 -19.34 1.09 -8.27
N GLY A 310 -18.57 1.32 -9.32
CA GLY A 310 -18.92 2.17 -10.43
C GLY A 310 -19.08 3.65 -10.03
N ASN A 311 -20.15 4.29 -10.50
CA ASN A 311 -20.39 5.70 -10.23
C ASN A 311 -20.70 6.00 -8.76
N ALA A 312 -21.19 5.03 -7.99
CA ALA A 312 -21.44 5.22 -6.57
C ALA A 312 -20.12 5.31 -5.78
N ALA A 313 -19.12 4.50 -6.14
CA ALA A 313 -17.76 4.65 -5.58
C ALA A 313 -17.18 6.04 -5.86
N ALA A 314 -17.47 6.56 -7.04
CA ALA A 314 -16.97 7.87 -7.47
C ALA A 314 -17.60 9.07 -6.71
N GLN A 315 -18.66 8.89 -5.94
CA GLN A 315 -19.20 9.96 -5.10
C GLN A 315 -18.52 10.07 -3.74
N LEU A 316 -17.76 9.06 -3.34
CA LEU A 316 -17.20 8.99 -2.00
C LEU A 316 -15.96 9.87 -1.85
N ARG A 317 -15.93 10.63 -0.77
CA ARG A 317 -14.77 11.44 -0.33
C ARG A 317 -14.03 10.68 0.77
N VAL A 318 -12.74 10.46 0.55
CA VAL A 318 -11.86 9.74 1.49
C VAL A 318 -10.98 10.72 2.24
N TYR A 319 -10.93 10.58 3.55
CA TYR A 319 -10.11 11.43 4.40
C TYR A 319 -9.23 10.60 5.33
N GLU A 320 -7.93 10.95 5.36
CA GLU A 320 -6.94 10.41 6.30
C GLU A 320 -6.40 11.53 7.18
N PRO A 321 -6.97 11.76 8.39
CA PRO A 321 -6.33 12.57 9.41
C PRO A 321 -5.12 11.86 10.01
N PHE A 322 -4.13 12.61 10.49
CA PHE A 322 -2.90 12.08 11.08
C PHE A 322 -2.14 11.16 10.12
N ALA A 323 -1.97 11.62 8.90
CA ALA A 323 -1.69 10.77 7.74
C ALA A 323 -0.30 10.11 7.75
N GLY A 324 0.69 10.68 8.45
CA GLY A 324 2.06 10.18 8.38
C GLY A 324 2.53 10.05 6.92
N ALA A 325 2.86 8.84 6.50
CA ALA A 325 3.22 8.52 5.11
C ALA A 325 2.03 8.19 4.19
N CYS A 326 0.79 8.49 4.58
CA CYS A 326 -0.44 8.19 3.82
C CYS A 326 -0.64 6.70 3.50
N VAL A 327 -0.41 5.83 4.46
CA VAL A 327 -0.56 4.38 4.28
C VAL A 327 -2.00 3.99 3.95
N PHE A 328 -2.97 4.58 4.64
CA PHE A 328 -4.38 4.32 4.39
C PHE A 328 -4.86 4.87 3.05
N LEU A 329 -4.48 6.12 2.68
CA LEU A 329 -4.85 6.67 1.37
C LEU A 329 -4.20 5.88 0.22
N THR A 330 -2.98 5.38 0.40
CA THR A 330 -2.33 4.53 -0.62
C THR A 330 -3.08 3.20 -0.78
N ALA A 331 -3.54 2.58 0.31
CA ALA A 331 -4.37 1.39 0.26
C ALA A 331 -5.75 1.68 -0.37
N ALA A 332 -6.38 2.79 0.02
CA ALA A 332 -7.65 3.24 -0.54
C ALA A 332 -7.54 3.54 -2.05
N LEU A 333 -6.48 4.23 -2.47
CA LEU A 333 -6.21 4.53 -3.88
C LEU A 333 -6.25 3.26 -4.74
N ARG A 334 -5.55 2.20 -4.31
CA ARG A 334 -5.57 0.91 -5.00
C ARG A 334 -6.98 0.33 -5.06
N ARG A 335 -7.67 0.32 -3.93
CA ARG A 335 -9.03 -0.24 -3.85
C ARG A 335 -10.02 0.53 -4.72
N PHE A 336 -9.98 1.86 -4.71
CA PHE A 336 -10.88 2.68 -5.51
C PHE A 336 -10.60 2.57 -7.02
N LYS A 337 -9.35 2.42 -7.45
CA LYS A 337 -9.03 2.09 -8.85
C LYS A 337 -9.70 0.78 -9.32
N GLU A 338 -9.85 -0.20 -8.41
CA GLU A 338 -10.58 -1.44 -8.69
C GLU A 338 -12.10 -1.23 -8.81
N LEU A 339 -12.65 -0.28 -8.04
CA LEU A 339 -14.09 -0.02 -7.93
C LEU A 339 -14.63 0.95 -8.98
N PHE A 340 -13.79 1.82 -9.52
CA PHE A 340 -14.23 2.82 -10.50
C PHE A 340 -14.68 2.20 -11.82
N PRO A 341 -15.56 2.92 -12.60
CA PRO A 341 -16.01 2.43 -13.88
C PRO A 341 -14.84 2.08 -14.82
N GLN A 342 -14.84 0.89 -15.39
CA GLN A 342 -13.79 0.45 -16.31
C GLN A 342 -13.66 1.32 -17.59
N SER A 343 -14.70 2.08 -17.90
CA SER A 343 -14.72 3.03 -19.03
C SER A 343 -13.91 4.31 -18.75
N TRP A 344 -13.50 4.56 -17.51
CA TRP A 344 -12.74 5.75 -17.20
C TRP A 344 -11.29 5.66 -17.72
N THR A 345 -10.81 6.76 -18.28
CA THR A 345 -9.41 6.91 -18.66
C THR A 345 -8.53 7.08 -17.42
N VAL A 346 -7.23 6.85 -17.57
CA VAL A 346 -6.25 7.04 -16.49
C VAL A 346 -6.29 8.47 -15.96
N ASP A 347 -6.35 9.46 -16.86
CA ASP A 347 -6.43 10.89 -16.47
C ASP A 347 -7.68 11.19 -15.67
N LYS A 348 -8.85 10.66 -16.10
CA LYS A 348 -10.11 10.84 -15.37
C LYS A 348 -10.07 10.21 -13.98
N VAL A 349 -9.46 9.02 -13.85
CA VAL A 349 -9.24 8.38 -12.55
C VAL A 349 -8.37 9.26 -11.66
N HIS A 350 -7.26 9.78 -12.19
CA HIS A 350 -6.36 10.67 -11.47
C HIS A 350 -7.07 11.96 -11.00
N GLU A 351 -7.70 12.70 -11.90
CA GLU A 351 -8.43 13.93 -11.59
C GLU A 351 -9.46 13.71 -10.48
N HIS A 352 -10.13 12.56 -10.54
CA HIS A 352 -11.11 12.18 -9.53
C HIS A 352 -10.45 11.90 -8.19
N LEU A 353 -9.40 11.08 -8.15
CA LEU A 353 -8.68 10.73 -6.92
C LEU A 353 -8.14 11.99 -6.22
N VAL A 354 -7.44 12.88 -6.92
CA VAL A 354 -6.86 14.09 -6.32
C VAL A 354 -7.92 15.11 -5.84
N SER A 355 -9.14 15.03 -6.37
CA SER A 355 -10.24 15.87 -5.94
C SER A 355 -11.01 15.35 -4.72
N HIS A 356 -11.02 14.03 -4.50
CA HIS A 356 -11.84 13.38 -3.47
C HIS A 356 -11.02 12.78 -2.31
N PHE A 357 -9.71 12.63 -2.48
CA PHE A 357 -8.82 12.07 -1.47
C PHE A 357 -8.04 13.19 -0.78
N VAL A 358 -8.23 13.32 0.51
CA VAL A 358 -7.64 14.41 1.31
C VAL A 358 -6.93 13.83 2.53
N ALA A 359 -5.81 14.42 2.89
CA ALA A 359 -5.07 14.08 4.10
C ALA A 359 -4.70 15.33 4.91
N SER A 360 -4.54 15.15 6.21
CA SER A 360 -3.98 16.18 7.11
C SER A 360 -2.86 15.57 7.94
N GLU A 361 -1.78 16.33 8.08
CA GLU A 361 -0.61 15.94 8.85
C GLU A 361 0.01 17.19 9.51
N ILE A 362 0.54 17.06 10.71
CA ILE A 362 1.17 18.16 11.43
C ILE A 362 2.65 18.34 11.04
N ASP A 363 3.33 17.23 10.80
CA ASP A 363 4.76 17.25 10.46
C ASP A 363 4.95 17.62 8.98
N PRO A 364 5.67 18.72 8.69
CA PRO A 364 5.93 19.17 7.31
C PRO A 364 6.71 18.13 6.49
N PHE A 365 7.57 17.36 7.13
CA PHE A 365 8.37 16.35 6.48
C PHE A 365 7.50 15.12 6.10
N ALA A 366 6.67 14.65 7.03
CA ALA A 366 5.69 13.60 6.75
C ALA A 366 4.72 14.01 5.61
N CYS A 367 4.27 15.27 5.56
CA CYS A 367 3.49 15.81 4.44
C CYS A 367 4.18 15.65 3.09
N GLU A 368 5.50 15.86 3.02
CA GLU A 368 6.26 15.72 1.78
C GLU A 368 6.39 14.25 1.36
N ILE A 369 6.65 13.37 2.32
CA ILE A 369 6.69 11.92 2.11
C ILE A 369 5.36 11.39 1.62
N ALA A 370 4.28 11.74 2.30
CA ALA A 370 2.93 11.37 1.94
C ALA A 370 2.59 11.77 0.50
N ARG A 371 2.97 12.99 0.12
CA ARG A 371 2.78 13.47 -1.26
C ARG A 371 3.55 12.64 -2.27
N LEU A 372 4.82 12.35 -2.01
CA LEU A 372 5.64 11.52 -2.89
C LEU A 372 5.14 10.08 -2.96
N ALA A 373 4.70 9.50 -1.84
CA ALA A 373 4.11 8.16 -1.82
C ALA A 373 2.87 8.08 -2.72
N LEU A 374 1.98 9.07 -2.64
CA LEU A 374 0.79 9.12 -3.48
C LEU A 374 1.12 9.39 -4.96
N ILE A 375 2.09 10.26 -5.26
CA ILE A 375 2.58 10.49 -6.64
C ILE A 375 3.10 9.18 -7.23
N LEU A 376 3.91 8.44 -6.50
CA LEU A 376 4.50 7.18 -6.98
C LEU A 376 3.45 6.07 -7.09
N ALA A 377 2.45 6.04 -6.20
CA ALA A 377 1.33 5.11 -6.26
C ALA A 377 0.38 5.38 -7.44
N ASP A 378 0.37 6.60 -7.92
CA ASP A 378 -0.47 7.04 -9.04
C ASP A 378 0.30 7.36 -10.32
N TYR A 379 1.55 6.93 -10.41
CA TYR A 379 2.37 7.06 -11.61
C TYR A 379 1.62 6.47 -12.85
N PRO A 380 1.68 7.08 -14.06
CA PRO A 380 2.56 8.20 -14.47
C PRO A 380 1.95 9.59 -14.29
N ASN A 381 0.86 9.74 -13.57
CA ASN A 381 0.15 10.99 -13.42
C ASN A 381 0.99 12.06 -12.69
N HIS A 382 0.58 13.31 -12.84
CA HIS A 382 1.23 14.44 -12.19
C HIS A 382 0.78 14.55 -10.72
N ASN A 383 1.34 15.53 -10.01
CA ASN A 383 0.90 15.84 -8.65
C ASN A 383 -0.43 16.62 -8.68
N GLY A 384 -1.22 16.47 -7.69
CA GLY A 384 -2.50 17.16 -7.45
C GLY A 384 -3.03 16.83 -6.05
N TRP A 385 -2.26 16.06 -5.29
CA TRP A 385 -2.66 15.53 -4.00
C TRP A 385 -2.83 16.61 -2.93
N ARG A 386 -3.94 16.53 -2.19
CA ARG A 386 -4.31 17.49 -1.16
C ARG A 386 -3.90 16.99 0.21
N ILE A 387 -2.69 17.36 0.62
CA ILE A 387 -2.17 17.09 1.95
C ILE A 387 -2.02 18.41 2.66
N THR A 388 -2.84 18.66 3.67
CA THR A 388 -2.84 19.89 4.42
C THR A 388 -1.96 19.75 5.65
N ARG A 389 -1.02 20.69 5.82
CA ARG A 389 -0.26 20.78 7.07
C ARG A 389 -1.07 21.54 8.09
N GLU A 390 -1.59 20.83 9.10
CA GLU A 390 -2.41 21.44 10.15
C GLU A 390 -2.38 20.61 11.45
N ASN A 391 -2.57 21.28 12.59
CA ASN A 391 -2.83 20.61 13.85
C ASN A 391 -4.34 20.41 14.00
N LEU A 392 -4.79 19.16 13.89
CA LEU A 392 -6.22 18.84 13.92
C LEU A 392 -6.87 18.97 15.31
N PHE A 393 -6.06 19.04 16.36
CA PHE A 393 -6.56 19.22 17.71
C PHE A 393 -6.68 20.72 18.09
N GLU A 394 -6.24 21.62 17.23
CA GLU A 394 -6.49 23.04 17.38
C GLU A 394 -7.88 23.41 16.85
N SER A 395 -8.67 24.13 17.64
CA SER A 395 -10.02 24.58 17.25
C SER A 395 -10.94 23.40 16.86
N ASN A 396 -11.77 23.58 15.83
CA ASN A 396 -12.70 22.56 15.33
C ASN A 396 -12.21 21.87 14.03
N HIS A 397 -10.92 21.96 13.71
CA HIS A 397 -10.39 21.49 12.42
C HIS A 397 -10.74 20.01 12.15
N LEU A 398 -10.59 19.13 13.16
CA LEU A 398 -10.94 17.72 13.00
C LEU A 398 -12.42 17.51 12.66
N ALA A 399 -13.32 18.20 13.37
CA ALA A 399 -14.76 18.08 13.15
C ALA A 399 -15.17 18.61 11.77
N ASP A 400 -14.62 19.75 11.35
CA ASP A 400 -14.88 20.35 10.05
C ASP A 400 -14.43 19.44 8.91
N ARG A 401 -13.26 18.80 9.03
CA ARG A 401 -12.74 17.87 8.04
C ARG A 401 -13.54 16.57 7.98
N VAL A 402 -13.85 15.97 9.13
CA VAL A 402 -14.63 14.72 9.22
C VAL A 402 -16.03 14.91 8.67
N SER A 403 -16.67 16.07 8.88
CA SER A 403 -18.01 16.35 8.35
C SER A 403 -18.07 16.38 6.81
N GLN A 404 -16.93 16.49 6.14
CA GLN A 404 -16.84 16.58 4.68
C GLN A 404 -16.44 15.25 4.03
N CYS A 405 -16.23 14.17 4.79
CA CYS A 405 -15.83 12.88 4.25
C CYS A 405 -16.93 11.83 4.40
N ASP A 406 -16.92 10.87 3.47
CA ASP A 406 -17.77 9.69 3.49
C ASP A 406 -17.01 8.47 4.04
N VAL A 407 -15.69 8.42 3.82
CA VAL A 407 -14.80 7.35 4.27
C VAL A 407 -13.69 7.96 5.11
N LEU A 408 -13.68 7.63 6.40
CA LEU A 408 -12.66 8.05 7.36
C LEU A 408 -11.70 6.89 7.64
N LEU A 409 -10.42 7.09 7.38
CA LEU A 409 -9.36 6.08 7.58
C LEU A 409 -8.20 6.72 8.34
N CYS A 410 -7.82 6.21 9.51
CA CYS A 410 -6.66 6.76 10.21
C CYS A 410 -6.07 5.85 11.29
N ASN A 411 -4.86 6.20 11.68
CA ASN A 411 -4.21 5.78 12.90
C ASN A 411 -3.89 7.05 13.72
N PRO A 412 -4.77 7.45 14.65
CA PRO A 412 -4.56 8.67 15.43
C PRO A 412 -3.39 8.52 16.40
N PRO A 413 -2.76 9.62 16.82
CA PRO A 413 -1.80 9.59 17.91
C PRO A 413 -2.48 9.13 19.21
N PHE A 414 -1.80 8.26 19.99
CA PHE A 414 -2.36 7.66 21.21
C PHE A 414 -2.02 8.44 22.48
N GLU A 415 -1.10 9.39 22.37
CA GLU A 415 -0.71 10.26 23.47
C GLU A 415 -1.84 11.21 23.86
N ASP A 416 -1.81 11.66 25.10
CA ASP A 416 -2.68 12.69 25.59
C ASP A 416 -2.31 14.06 24.98
N LEU A 417 -3.22 15.01 25.08
CA LEU A 417 -2.93 16.42 24.79
C LEU A 417 -1.96 16.95 25.85
N ASP A 418 -0.97 17.72 25.41
CA ASP A 418 0.02 18.33 26.31
C ASP A 418 -0.65 19.28 27.33
N GLU A 419 -1.67 20.00 26.88
CA GLU A 419 -2.48 20.88 27.72
C GLU A 419 -3.98 20.59 27.52
N PRO A 420 -4.79 20.65 28.59
CA PRO A 420 -6.24 20.49 28.49
C PRO A 420 -6.84 21.64 27.65
N ILE A 421 -7.59 21.27 26.62
CA ILE A 421 -8.37 22.23 25.82
C ILE A 421 -9.80 22.18 26.32
N GLU A 422 -10.38 23.36 26.60
CA GLU A 422 -11.75 23.48 27.11
C GLU A 422 -12.75 22.81 26.16
N GLY A 423 -13.58 21.93 26.71
CA GLY A 423 -14.59 21.17 25.96
C GLY A 423 -14.06 19.94 25.21
N LEU A 424 -12.76 19.65 25.25
CA LEU A 424 -12.17 18.44 24.66
C LEU A 424 -11.69 17.45 25.72
N SER A 425 -11.73 16.17 25.40
CA SER A 425 -11.05 15.15 26.19
C SER A 425 -9.53 15.31 26.07
N ILE A 426 -8.79 15.07 27.13
CA ILE A 426 -7.33 15.02 27.11
C ILE A 426 -6.82 13.86 26.21
N HIS A 427 -7.59 12.77 26.09
CA HIS A 427 -7.22 11.60 25.29
C HIS A 427 -7.55 11.83 23.81
N LYS A 428 -6.53 11.96 22.94
CA LYS A 428 -6.69 12.19 21.49
C LYS A 428 -7.59 11.15 20.79
N PRO A 429 -7.50 9.84 21.06
CA PRO A 429 -8.42 8.86 20.48
C PRO A 429 -9.90 9.10 20.88
N VAL A 430 -10.16 9.59 22.09
CA VAL A 430 -11.53 9.94 22.55
C VAL A 430 -12.05 11.18 21.80
N VAL A 431 -11.20 12.16 21.52
CA VAL A 431 -11.58 13.33 20.72
C VAL A 431 -12.04 12.90 19.33
N LEU A 432 -11.29 11.99 18.69
CA LEU A 432 -11.67 11.43 17.38
C LEU A 432 -13.01 10.69 17.46
N LEU A 433 -13.22 9.80 18.45
CA LEU A 433 -14.48 9.07 18.61
C LEU A 433 -15.68 10.00 18.83
N ASN A 434 -15.52 11.04 19.65
CA ASN A 434 -16.54 12.07 19.85
C ASN A 434 -16.89 12.79 18.53
N THR A 435 -15.89 13.04 17.70
CA THR A 435 -16.10 13.64 16.37
C THR A 435 -16.87 12.69 15.45
N VAL A 436 -16.48 11.44 15.39
CA VAL A 436 -17.17 10.40 14.59
C VAL A 436 -18.63 10.23 15.03
N ILE A 437 -18.90 10.27 16.34
CA ILE A 437 -20.26 10.13 16.88
C ILE A 437 -21.12 11.36 16.52
N LYS A 438 -20.55 12.56 16.56
CA LYS A 438 -21.27 13.80 16.24
C LYS A 438 -21.52 13.99 14.75
N THR A 439 -20.54 13.60 13.92
CA THR A 439 -20.57 13.74 12.47
C THR A 439 -20.17 12.41 11.82
N PRO A 440 -21.07 11.40 11.84
CA PRO A 440 -20.70 10.05 11.45
C PRO A 440 -20.48 9.91 9.94
N PRO A 441 -19.26 9.56 9.47
CA PRO A 441 -19.01 9.17 8.08
C PRO A 441 -19.80 7.91 7.70
N ALA A 442 -19.98 7.64 6.41
CA ALA A 442 -20.64 6.39 5.96
C ALA A 442 -19.80 5.14 6.27
N PHE A 443 -18.48 5.30 6.21
CA PHE A 443 -17.49 4.24 6.43
C PHE A 443 -16.37 4.73 7.35
N VAL A 444 -16.02 3.94 8.34
CA VAL A 444 -14.98 4.27 9.33
C VAL A 444 -14.02 3.09 9.46
N GLY A 445 -12.73 3.36 9.34
CA GLY A 445 -11.65 2.42 9.60
C GLY A 445 -10.55 3.09 10.43
N VAL A 446 -10.44 2.77 11.70
CA VAL A 446 -9.56 3.48 12.64
C VAL A 446 -8.75 2.49 13.46
N VAL A 447 -7.44 2.76 13.59
CA VAL A 447 -6.58 2.07 14.54
C VAL A 447 -6.75 2.70 15.92
N MET A 448 -6.98 1.89 16.92
CA MET A 448 -7.21 2.31 18.29
C MET A 448 -6.15 1.71 19.23
N PRO A 449 -5.86 2.33 20.36
CA PRO A 449 -4.91 1.79 21.32
C PRO A 449 -5.40 0.45 21.89
N SER A 450 -4.45 -0.40 22.30
CA SER A 450 -4.76 -1.64 23.02
C SER A 450 -5.66 -1.38 24.23
N GLY A 451 -6.67 -2.21 24.37
CA GLY A 451 -7.69 -2.05 25.43
C GLY A 451 -8.86 -1.15 25.02
N PHE A 452 -8.92 -0.64 23.78
CA PHE A 452 -10.09 0.09 23.29
C PHE A 452 -11.39 -0.67 23.58
N SER A 453 -11.45 -1.95 23.25
CA SER A 453 -12.64 -2.79 23.45
C SER A 453 -12.96 -3.11 24.93
N THR A 454 -12.06 -2.81 25.87
CA THR A 454 -12.19 -3.21 27.27
C THR A 454 -12.13 -2.08 28.28
N HIS A 455 -11.47 -1.00 27.95
CA HIS A 455 -11.26 0.10 28.89
C HIS A 455 -12.53 0.93 29.10
N LYS A 456 -12.80 1.29 30.34
CA LYS A 456 -14.04 2.00 30.73
C LYS A 456 -14.27 3.31 30.00
N VAL A 457 -13.18 4.02 29.64
CA VAL A 457 -13.22 5.31 28.93
C VAL A 457 -13.92 5.19 27.57
N TYR A 458 -13.80 4.05 26.88
CA TYR A 458 -14.38 3.86 25.56
C TYR A 458 -15.78 3.24 25.55
N ARG A 459 -16.28 2.75 26.67
CA ARG A 459 -17.54 1.96 26.76
C ARG A 459 -18.74 2.70 26.16
N GLU A 460 -18.93 3.95 26.51
CA GLU A 460 -20.05 4.75 26.01
C GLU A 460 -19.88 5.08 24.50
N HIS A 461 -18.66 5.32 24.06
CA HIS A 461 -18.36 5.55 22.66
C HIS A 461 -18.66 4.33 21.79
N ILE A 462 -18.27 3.14 22.28
CA ILE A 462 -18.56 1.86 21.62
C ILE A 462 -20.06 1.66 21.49
N ARG A 463 -20.83 1.92 22.55
CA ARG A 463 -22.30 1.83 22.53
C ARG A 463 -22.88 2.76 21.46
N HIS A 464 -22.51 4.03 21.44
CA HIS A 464 -22.99 5.01 20.46
C HIS A 464 -22.60 4.63 19.02
N ILE A 465 -21.39 4.12 18.79
CA ILE A 465 -20.98 3.62 17.48
C ILE A 465 -21.89 2.47 17.02
N CYS A 466 -22.21 1.51 17.90
CA CYS A 466 -23.13 0.43 17.56
C CYS A 466 -24.60 0.93 17.39
N GLU A 467 -24.98 2.05 17.98
CA GLU A 467 -26.29 2.68 17.73
C GLU A 467 -26.34 3.38 16.37
N ILE A 468 -25.21 3.92 15.89
CA ILE A 468 -25.09 4.62 14.60
C ILE A 468 -24.91 3.64 13.45
N TYR A 469 -24.07 2.62 13.62
CA TYR A 469 -23.70 1.68 12.56
C TYR A 469 -24.28 0.29 12.81
N ALA A 470 -24.83 -0.30 11.75
CA ALA A 470 -25.41 -1.64 11.81
C ALA A 470 -24.36 -2.76 11.67
N ASP A 471 -23.18 -2.48 11.14
CA ASP A 471 -22.06 -3.43 10.99
C ASP A 471 -20.80 -2.82 11.62
N VAL A 472 -20.35 -3.44 12.70
CA VAL A 472 -19.17 -2.99 13.47
C VAL A 472 -18.22 -4.15 13.66
N GLU A 473 -16.95 -3.96 13.36
CA GLU A 473 -15.91 -4.93 13.62
C GLU A 473 -14.81 -4.34 14.51
N VAL A 474 -14.34 -5.13 15.47
CA VAL A 474 -13.09 -4.87 16.18
C VAL A 474 -12.15 -6.04 15.99
N MET A 475 -10.96 -5.74 15.47
CA MET A 475 -9.89 -6.70 15.27
C MET A 475 -8.74 -6.42 16.23
N LEU A 476 -8.38 -7.40 17.05
CA LEU A 476 -7.20 -7.34 17.90
C LEU A 476 -5.95 -7.71 17.10
N LEU A 477 -4.97 -6.82 17.12
CA LEU A 477 -3.65 -7.05 16.54
C LEU A 477 -2.66 -7.49 17.64
N PRO A 478 -1.70 -8.37 17.33
CA PRO A 478 -0.70 -8.80 18.29
C PRO A 478 0.26 -7.67 18.66
N GLU A 479 0.85 -7.76 19.84
CA GLU A 479 1.90 -6.84 20.27
C GLU A 479 3.12 -6.89 19.36
N GLY A 480 3.80 -5.76 19.16
CA GLY A 480 5.03 -5.65 18.40
C GLY A 480 4.86 -5.67 16.87
N VAL A 481 3.61 -5.60 16.34
CA VAL A 481 3.37 -5.46 14.89
C VAL A 481 3.50 -4.01 14.43
N PHE A 482 3.26 -3.07 15.32
CA PHE A 482 3.63 -1.67 15.12
C PHE A 482 5.09 -1.52 15.54
N ARG A 483 6.00 -1.41 14.58
CA ARG A 483 7.42 -1.24 14.88
C ARG A 483 7.61 -0.07 15.86
N HIS A 484 8.37 -0.30 16.92
CA HIS A 484 8.70 0.65 17.97
C HIS A 484 7.56 1.04 18.92
N ALA A 485 6.39 0.42 18.83
CA ALA A 485 5.39 0.47 19.88
C ALA A 485 5.36 -0.89 20.58
N SER A 486 5.67 -0.89 21.87
CA SER A 486 5.54 -2.08 22.73
C SER A 486 4.08 -2.37 23.11
N ILE A 487 3.15 -1.53 22.63
CA ILE A 487 1.73 -1.60 22.96
C ILE A 487 1.00 -2.23 21.77
N GLY A 488 0.13 -3.21 22.02
CA GLY A 488 -0.78 -3.75 21.02
C GLY A 488 -1.77 -2.69 20.54
N ALA A 489 -2.42 -2.95 19.43
CA ALA A 489 -3.46 -2.08 18.90
C ALA A 489 -4.70 -2.88 18.50
N GLU A 490 -5.81 -2.19 18.41
CA GLU A 490 -7.08 -2.71 17.93
C GLU A 490 -7.52 -1.91 16.71
N VAL A 491 -8.21 -2.54 15.77
CA VAL A 491 -8.77 -1.88 14.60
C VAL A 491 -10.28 -1.84 14.75
N LEU A 492 -10.85 -0.64 14.64
CA LEU A 492 -12.29 -0.42 14.59
C LEU A 492 -12.70 -0.22 13.13
N ILE A 493 -13.66 -1.00 12.66
CA ILE A 493 -14.34 -0.84 11.37
C ILE A 493 -15.82 -0.65 11.64
N ALA A 494 -16.42 0.44 11.13
CA ALA A 494 -17.85 0.68 11.27
C ALA A 494 -18.44 1.12 9.94
N GLN A 495 -19.58 0.56 9.57
CA GLN A 495 -20.23 0.78 8.28
C GLN A 495 -21.73 0.48 8.37
N SER A 496 -22.45 0.67 7.27
CA SER A 496 -23.92 0.53 7.25
C SER A 496 -24.56 1.50 8.24
N ARG A 497 -24.27 2.80 8.07
CA ARG A 497 -24.84 3.87 8.90
C ARG A 497 -26.36 3.83 8.81
N ARG A 498 -27.03 3.84 9.95
CA ARG A 498 -28.49 3.80 10.00
C ARG A 498 -29.09 5.08 9.42
N GLY A 499 -30.09 4.92 8.57
CA GLY A 499 -30.74 6.04 7.87
C GLY A 499 -30.10 6.45 6.56
N ASP A 500 -29.04 5.75 6.12
CA ASP A 500 -28.42 5.99 4.83
C ASP A 500 -29.17 5.25 3.69
N SER A 501 -29.57 5.99 2.66
CA SER A 501 -30.22 5.45 1.47
C SER A 501 -29.25 4.80 0.47
N ILE A 502 -27.93 4.95 0.71
CA ILE A 502 -26.89 4.42 -0.19
C ILE A 502 -26.74 2.89 -0.06
N ILE A 503 -27.09 2.35 1.10
CA ILE A 503 -27.07 0.92 1.37
C ILE A 503 -28.53 0.52 1.61
N GLY A 504 -29.27 0.33 0.52
CA GLY A 504 -30.65 -0.12 0.58
C GLY A 504 -30.74 -1.42 1.34
N GLU A 505 -31.13 -1.36 2.64
CA GLU A 505 -31.81 -2.46 3.30
C GLU A 505 -32.25 -2.09 4.72
N GLY A 506 -33.46 -2.52 5.03
CA GLY A 506 -34.11 -2.85 6.27
C GLY A 506 -33.64 -2.16 7.56
N SER A 507 -34.53 -1.40 8.17
CA SER A 507 -34.41 -0.84 9.52
C SER A 507 -34.40 -1.93 10.60
N SER A 508 -33.40 -2.81 10.60
CA SER A 508 -33.16 -3.67 11.76
C SER A 508 -32.55 -2.81 12.86
N ASP A 509 -33.16 -2.85 14.05
CA ASP A 509 -32.61 -2.24 15.25
C ASP A 509 -31.36 -2.98 15.78
N GLU A 510 -31.01 -4.11 15.18
CA GLU A 510 -29.88 -4.92 15.54
C GLU A 510 -28.60 -4.48 14.84
N SER A 511 -27.48 -4.57 15.55
CA SER A 511 -26.13 -4.39 15.02
C SER A 511 -25.43 -5.73 14.94
N THR A 512 -24.80 -5.98 13.81
CA THR A 512 -23.86 -7.09 13.63
C THR A 512 -22.51 -6.68 14.19
N ILE A 513 -22.06 -7.34 15.25
CA ILE A 513 -20.76 -7.10 15.87
C ILE A 513 -19.84 -8.25 15.53
N ARG A 514 -18.77 -7.96 14.79
CA ARG A 514 -17.70 -8.91 14.48
C ARG A 514 -16.50 -8.65 15.39
N LYS A 515 -15.98 -9.72 15.96
CA LYS A 515 -14.82 -9.69 16.85
C LYS A 515 -13.74 -10.60 16.28
N SER A 516 -12.69 -10.02 15.78
CA SER A 516 -11.61 -10.73 15.11
C SER A 516 -10.31 -10.66 15.90
N ILE A 517 -9.50 -11.71 15.84
CA ILE A 517 -8.19 -11.76 16.49
C ILE A 517 -7.16 -12.19 15.45
N VAL A 518 -6.02 -11.50 15.43
CA VAL A 518 -4.80 -11.95 14.78
C VAL A 518 -3.79 -12.31 15.87
N ARG A 519 -3.39 -13.56 15.94
CA ARG A 519 -2.37 -14.04 16.89
C ARG A 519 -0.97 -13.75 16.37
N ARG A 520 -0.01 -13.60 17.26
CA ARG A 520 1.39 -13.37 16.88
C ARG A 520 1.94 -14.51 16.00
N THR A 521 1.59 -15.74 16.29
CA THR A 521 1.94 -16.93 15.47
C THR A 521 1.36 -16.89 14.06
N ASP A 522 0.22 -16.23 13.88
CA ASP A 522 -0.49 -16.11 12.61
C ASP A 522 -0.21 -14.80 11.89
N TRP A 523 0.61 -13.91 12.46
CA TRP A 523 0.89 -12.60 11.87
C TRP A 523 1.45 -12.69 10.44
N SER A 524 2.41 -13.58 10.23
CA SER A 524 2.96 -13.83 8.89
C SER A 524 1.89 -14.31 7.91
N ARG A 525 0.98 -15.18 8.35
CA ARG A 525 -0.15 -15.62 7.53
C ARG A 525 -1.14 -14.48 7.28
N PHE A 526 -1.45 -13.69 8.30
CA PHE A 526 -2.33 -12.51 8.16
C PHE A 526 -1.76 -11.51 7.16
N THR A 527 -0.48 -11.15 7.27
CA THR A 527 0.16 -10.26 6.30
C THR A 527 0.09 -10.78 4.88
N GLN A 528 0.04 -12.08 4.69
CA GLN A 528 0.02 -12.76 3.39
C GLN A 528 -1.39 -12.99 2.83
N THR A 529 -2.40 -13.10 3.68
CA THR A 529 -3.74 -13.55 3.25
C THR A 529 -4.86 -12.66 3.75
N LEU A 530 -4.58 -11.71 4.63
CA LEU A 530 -5.53 -10.90 5.40
C LEU A 530 -6.56 -11.75 6.19
N LYS A 531 -6.27 -13.03 6.43
CA LYS A 531 -7.15 -13.91 7.21
C LYS A 531 -6.82 -13.80 8.69
N THR A 532 -7.82 -13.47 9.49
CA THR A 532 -7.72 -13.45 10.96
C THR A 532 -7.55 -14.86 11.52
N SER A 533 -6.99 -14.97 12.73
CA SER A 533 -6.82 -16.26 13.42
C SER A 533 -8.16 -16.83 13.88
N SER A 534 -9.06 -15.97 14.32
CA SER A 534 -10.44 -16.31 14.70
C SER A 534 -11.33 -15.10 14.50
N SER A 535 -12.59 -15.36 14.21
CA SER A 535 -13.64 -14.34 14.12
C SER A 535 -14.92 -14.89 14.74
N ASP A 536 -15.60 -14.05 15.51
CA ASP A 536 -16.89 -14.34 16.13
C ASP A 536 -17.87 -13.24 15.75
N VAL A 537 -19.11 -13.60 15.44
CA VAL A 537 -20.15 -12.67 14.99
C VAL A 537 -21.35 -12.79 15.90
N THR A 538 -21.78 -11.66 16.45
CA THR A 538 -22.97 -11.57 17.31
C THR A 538 -23.91 -10.49 16.76
N GLN A 539 -25.23 -10.71 16.92
CA GLN A 539 -26.24 -9.69 16.66
C GLN A 539 -26.78 -9.18 17.98
N VAL A 540 -26.83 -7.89 18.16
CA VAL A 540 -27.23 -7.22 19.39
C VAL A 540 -28.05 -5.99 19.08
N ASN A 541 -29.16 -5.77 19.78
CA ASN A 541 -29.82 -4.48 19.78
C ASN A 541 -29.13 -3.56 20.80
N PRO A 542 -28.34 -2.55 20.38
CA PRO A 542 -27.57 -1.74 21.31
C PRO A 542 -28.43 -0.85 22.22
N ARG A 543 -29.71 -0.59 21.85
CA ARG A 543 -30.63 0.23 22.62
C ARG A 543 -31.35 -0.54 23.70
N THR A 544 -31.83 -1.75 23.35
CA THR A 544 -32.60 -2.57 24.31
C THR A 544 -31.71 -3.48 25.17
N SER A 545 -30.53 -3.82 24.69
CA SER A 545 -29.59 -4.72 25.36
C SER A 545 -28.17 -4.14 25.40
N PRO A 546 -27.97 -2.92 25.93
CA PRO A 546 -26.67 -2.24 25.90
C PRO A 546 -25.57 -2.99 26.65
N GLY A 547 -25.93 -3.79 27.63
CA GLY A 547 -24.96 -4.62 28.37
C GLY A 547 -24.38 -5.79 27.57
N LEU A 548 -25.00 -6.16 26.44
CA LEU A 548 -24.52 -7.19 25.51
C LEU A 548 -23.57 -6.61 24.42
N VAL A 549 -23.46 -5.29 24.33
CA VAL A 549 -22.50 -4.65 23.42
C VAL A 549 -21.09 -4.82 23.98
N ALA A 550 -20.46 -5.92 23.62
CA ALA A 550 -19.11 -6.24 24.03
C ALA A 550 -18.27 -6.46 22.78
N LEU A 551 -17.28 -5.61 22.56
CA LEU A 551 -16.40 -5.71 21.39
C LEU A 551 -15.17 -6.60 21.64
N ARG A 552 -14.90 -6.97 22.90
CA ARG A 552 -13.76 -7.83 23.19
C ARG A 552 -14.03 -9.25 22.68
N PRO A 553 -13.18 -9.82 21.85
CA PRO A 553 -13.24 -11.23 21.51
C PRO A 553 -13.07 -12.06 22.78
N LEU A 554 -14.02 -12.96 23.02
CA LEU A 554 -13.85 -13.93 24.11
C LEU A 554 -12.80 -14.94 23.65
N ARG A 555 -11.61 -14.88 24.25
CA ARG A 555 -10.66 -15.99 24.13
C ARG A 555 -11.35 -17.22 24.73
N ARG A 556 -11.45 -18.29 23.97
CA ARG A 556 -11.84 -19.56 24.53
C ARG A 556 -10.81 -19.93 25.60
N ILE A 557 -11.24 -20.45 26.73
CA ILE A 557 -10.36 -20.84 27.86
C ILE A 557 -9.21 -21.72 27.35
N TRP A 558 -9.44 -22.56 26.36
CA TRP A 558 -8.45 -23.40 25.70
C TRP A 558 -7.38 -22.63 24.91
N ASP A 559 -7.72 -21.50 24.33
CA ASP A 559 -6.74 -20.65 23.63
C ASP A 559 -5.79 -19.98 24.62
N TYR A 560 -6.33 -19.60 25.78
CA TYR A 560 -5.55 -19.04 26.89
C TYR A 560 -4.60 -20.09 27.50
N LEU A 561 -5.07 -21.32 27.68
CA LEU A 561 -4.26 -22.42 28.24
C LEU A 561 -3.17 -22.89 27.27
N ALA A 562 -3.42 -22.82 25.95
CA ALA A 562 -2.42 -23.20 24.93
C ALA A 562 -1.29 -22.16 24.77
N GLU A 563 -1.54 -20.91 25.14
CA GLU A 563 -0.54 -19.82 25.09
C GLU A 563 0.20 -19.62 26.43
N SER A 564 -0.26 -20.22 27.51
CA SER A 564 0.41 -20.13 28.83
C SER A 564 1.64 -21.05 28.82
N PRO A 565 2.84 -20.53 29.08
CA PRO A 565 4.02 -21.39 29.26
C PRO A 565 3.77 -22.28 30.49
N VAL A 566 3.87 -23.59 30.30
CA VAL A 566 3.91 -24.58 31.36
C VAL A 566 5.26 -24.55 32.05
#